data_5e2498a915c32e437cf8e741dba2ffa8
#
_entry.id   5e2498a915c32e437cf8e741dba2ffa8
#
_cell.length_a   1.000
_cell.length_b   1.000
_cell.length_c   1.000
_cell.angle_alpha   90.00
_cell.angle_beta   90.00
_cell.angle_gamma   90.00
#
_symmetry.space_group_name_H-M   'P 1'
#
loop_
_entity.id
_entity.type
_entity.pdbx_description
1 polymer ?
#
loop_
_entity_poly.entity_id
_entity_poly.type
_entity_poly.pdbx_seq_one_letter_code
_entity_poly.pdbx_strand_id
1 'polypeptide(L)'
;MENIADLWHAALANIEKKISKPSFDTWLKSTKAHSLQGDLLIITAPNEFARDWLEERYSQLISGILYEITGEELSVKFIIPQNQKDAENEVQLPPKKVKKDDDHGEFPQGILNQKYTFDTFVIGSGNRFAHAASLAVAEAPAKAYNPLFIYGGVGLGKTHLMHAIGHYVLDHNPAAKVVYLSSEKFTNEFINSIRDNKAENFRNKYRNVDILLIDDIQFLAGKESTQEEFFHTFNALHEESKQIIISSDRPPREIPTLEDRLRSRFEWGLITDITPPDLETRIAILRKKAKAEGLDIPNEVMLYIANQIDSNIRELEGALIRVVAYSSLINKDINADLAAEALKDIIPSSKPKVITILDIQKTVGELFSVKLEDFKAKKRTKSLAFPRQIAMYLSRELTDYSLPKIGEEFGGRDHTTVIHAHEKISKLLQTDAQLQRQMKELHELLKV
;
A
#
# COMPACT_ATOMS: atom_id res chain seq x y z
N MET A 1 -6.50 -11.11 46.46
CA MET A 1 -6.43 -11.07 44.96
C MET A 1 -7.19 -9.82 44.52
N GLU A 2 -6.47 -8.79 44.13
CA GLU A 2 -7.12 -7.59 43.57
C GLU A 2 -7.91 -7.99 42.33
N ASN A 3 -9.13 -7.48 42.27
CA ASN A 3 -10.03 -7.75 41.17
C ASN A 3 -9.35 -7.26 39.85
N ILE A 4 -9.20 -8.13 38.87
CA ILE A 4 -8.56 -7.83 37.58
C ILE A 4 -9.17 -6.58 36.93
N ALA A 5 -10.46 -6.35 37.15
CA ALA A 5 -11.15 -5.17 36.69
C ALA A 5 -10.62 -3.88 37.35
N ASP A 6 -10.33 -3.93 38.65
CA ASP A 6 -9.79 -2.78 39.39
C ASP A 6 -8.35 -2.45 38.95
N LEU A 7 -7.53 -3.48 38.67
CA LEU A 7 -6.21 -3.33 38.09
C LEU A 7 -6.28 -2.62 36.72
N TRP A 8 -7.20 -3.07 35.87
CA TRP A 8 -7.36 -2.46 34.54
C TRP A 8 -7.88 -1.03 34.62
N HIS A 9 -8.81 -0.75 35.53
CA HIS A 9 -9.28 0.62 35.76
C HIS A 9 -8.16 1.55 36.26
N ALA A 10 -7.29 1.10 37.14
CA ALA A 10 -6.13 1.84 37.60
C ALA A 10 -5.11 2.06 36.45
N ALA A 11 -4.91 1.06 35.59
CA ALA A 11 -4.07 1.19 34.40
C ALA A 11 -4.65 2.22 33.42
N LEU A 12 -5.95 2.16 33.12
CA LEU A 12 -6.62 3.13 32.24
C LEU A 12 -6.49 4.57 32.75
N ALA A 13 -6.63 4.82 34.04
CA ALA A 13 -6.48 6.15 34.65
C ALA A 13 -5.03 6.70 34.51
N ASN A 14 -4.02 5.84 34.48
CA ASN A 14 -2.63 6.25 34.26
C ASN A 14 -2.32 6.39 32.75
N ILE A 15 -2.90 5.56 31.91
CA ILE A 15 -2.78 5.68 30.45
C ILE A 15 -3.40 7.00 29.96
N GLU A 16 -4.56 7.38 30.48
CA GLU A 16 -5.25 8.63 30.13
C GLU A 16 -4.37 9.87 30.35
N LYS A 17 -3.45 9.84 31.33
CA LYS A 17 -2.51 10.93 31.60
C LYS A 17 -1.31 10.96 30.64
N LYS A 18 -0.98 9.80 30.02
CA LYS A 18 0.21 9.64 29.16
C LYS A 18 -0.08 9.73 27.67
N ILE A 19 -1.37 9.68 27.27
CA ILE A 19 -1.79 9.76 25.86
C ILE A 19 -2.78 10.90 25.64
N SER A 20 -3.01 11.27 24.37
CA SER A 20 -3.99 12.31 24.05
C SER A 20 -5.41 11.86 24.39
N LYS A 21 -6.23 12.76 24.91
CA LYS A 21 -7.61 12.47 25.28
C LYS A 21 -8.45 11.86 24.14
N PRO A 22 -8.34 12.34 22.88
CA PRO A 22 -9.02 11.70 21.75
C PRO A 22 -8.60 10.25 21.53
N SER A 23 -7.29 9.95 21.65
CA SER A 23 -6.79 8.58 21.48
C SER A 23 -7.26 7.65 22.61
N PHE A 24 -7.34 8.15 23.84
CA PHE A 24 -7.84 7.39 24.96
C PHE A 24 -9.34 7.07 24.81
N ASP A 25 -10.15 8.08 24.52
CA ASP A 25 -11.61 7.94 24.37
C ASP A 25 -11.98 7.00 23.20
N THR A 26 -11.19 7.02 22.11
CA THR A 26 -11.45 6.21 20.91
C THR A 26 -11.05 4.75 21.09
N TRP A 27 -9.89 4.47 21.68
CA TRP A 27 -9.30 3.14 21.61
C TRP A 27 -9.33 2.35 22.91
N LEU A 28 -9.17 3.00 24.06
CA LEU A 28 -8.93 2.35 25.35
C LEU A 28 -10.14 2.39 26.28
N LYS A 29 -10.93 3.44 26.23
CA LYS A 29 -12.08 3.62 27.13
C LYS A 29 -13.12 2.51 27.07
N SER A 30 -13.29 1.89 25.90
CA SER A 30 -14.24 0.79 25.69
C SER A 30 -13.66 -0.60 25.99
N THR A 31 -12.37 -0.69 26.31
CA THR A 31 -11.70 -1.95 26.63
C THR A 31 -12.00 -2.42 28.05
N LYS A 32 -12.00 -3.74 28.27
CA LYS A 32 -12.25 -4.35 29.59
C LYS A 32 -11.25 -5.47 29.82
N ALA A 33 -10.78 -5.62 31.07
CA ALA A 33 -10.01 -6.79 31.44
C ALA A 33 -10.89 -8.05 31.36
N HIS A 34 -10.37 -9.10 30.72
CA HIS A 34 -11.06 -10.39 30.56
C HIS A 34 -10.54 -11.42 31.55
N SER A 35 -9.22 -11.65 31.57
CA SER A 35 -8.58 -12.62 32.46
C SER A 35 -7.10 -12.33 32.62
N LEU A 36 -6.51 -12.88 33.68
CA LEU A 36 -5.06 -12.88 33.91
C LEU A 36 -4.59 -14.35 33.94
N GLN A 37 -3.69 -14.70 33.02
CA GLN A 37 -3.14 -16.02 32.85
C GLN A 37 -1.62 -15.99 33.06
N GLY A 38 -1.17 -16.27 34.29
CA GLY A 38 0.22 -16.11 34.67
C GLY A 38 0.62 -14.63 34.60
N ASP A 39 1.54 -14.31 33.73
CA ASP A 39 2.06 -12.96 33.44
C ASP A 39 1.36 -12.26 32.26
N LEU A 40 0.32 -12.89 31.68
CA LEU A 40 -0.41 -12.38 30.51
C LEU A 40 -1.78 -11.84 30.93
N LEU A 41 -1.97 -10.52 30.83
CA LEU A 41 -3.26 -9.85 31.00
C LEU A 41 -4.01 -9.84 29.66
N ILE A 42 -5.17 -10.47 29.63
CA ILE A 42 -6.05 -10.51 28.45
C ILE A 42 -7.11 -9.42 28.59
N ILE A 43 -7.23 -8.60 27.55
CA ILE A 43 -8.10 -7.43 27.49
C ILE A 43 -9.03 -7.57 26.28
N THR A 44 -10.31 -7.30 26.45
CA THR A 44 -11.27 -7.26 25.34
C THR A 44 -11.22 -5.91 24.64
N ALA A 45 -11.04 -5.94 23.32
CA ALA A 45 -11.18 -4.79 22.43
C ALA A 45 -12.57 -4.80 21.76
N PRO A 46 -13.11 -3.63 21.37
CA PRO A 46 -14.44 -3.54 20.78
C PRO A 46 -14.57 -4.20 19.38
N ASN A 47 -13.48 -4.25 18.61
CA ASN A 47 -13.42 -4.88 17.28
C ASN A 47 -11.98 -5.25 16.91
N GLU A 48 -11.80 -5.96 15.78
CA GLU A 48 -10.48 -6.41 15.31
C GLU A 48 -9.51 -5.26 15.05
N PHE A 49 -10.01 -4.17 14.49
CA PHE A 49 -9.18 -3.02 14.19
C PHE A 49 -8.63 -2.38 15.48
N ALA A 50 -9.48 -2.21 16.49
CA ALA A 50 -9.04 -1.71 17.79
C ALA A 50 -8.04 -2.66 18.46
N ARG A 51 -8.25 -3.99 18.34
CA ARG A 51 -7.31 -5.00 18.83
C ARG A 51 -5.94 -4.83 18.18
N ASP A 52 -5.87 -4.87 16.86
CA ASP A 52 -4.60 -4.82 16.10
C ASP A 52 -3.87 -3.49 16.36
N TRP A 53 -4.61 -2.37 16.38
CA TRP A 53 -4.08 -1.05 16.67
C TRP A 53 -3.52 -0.92 18.10
N LEU A 54 -4.23 -1.47 19.09
CA LEU A 54 -3.80 -1.46 20.48
C LEU A 54 -2.59 -2.36 20.71
N GLU A 55 -2.55 -3.54 20.07
CA GLU A 55 -1.42 -4.45 20.15
C GLU A 55 -0.15 -3.84 19.54
N GLU A 56 -0.26 -3.24 18.36
CA GLU A 56 0.91 -2.69 17.65
C GLU A 56 1.47 -1.44 18.34
N ARG A 57 0.60 -0.57 18.83
CA ARG A 57 1.01 0.78 19.22
C ARG A 57 1.09 1.02 20.73
N TYR A 58 0.31 0.31 21.52
CA TYR A 58 0.16 0.58 22.95
C TYR A 58 0.58 -0.55 23.87
N SER A 59 0.88 -1.76 23.39
CA SER A 59 1.26 -2.89 24.23
C SER A 59 2.44 -2.60 25.14
N GLN A 60 3.51 -2.01 24.62
CA GLN A 60 4.69 -1.65 25.42
C GLN A 60 4.38 -0.57 26.46
N LEU A 61 3.60 0.44 26.11
CA LEU A 61 3.19 1.49 27.04
C LEU A 61 2.35 0.92 28.18
N ILE A 62 1.41 0.03 27.85
CA ILE A 62 0.50 -0.58 28.80
C ILE A 62 1.28 -1.53 29.73
N SER A 63 2.16 -2.38 29.23
CA SER A 63 3.01 -3.24 30.03
C SER A 63 3.90 -2.43 31.00
N GLY A 64 4.46 -1.30 30.55
CA GLY A 64 5.21 -0.39 31.41
C GLY A 64 4.38 0.21 32.55
N ILE A 65 3.12 0.60 32.27
CA ILE A 65 2.21 1.15 33.28
C ILE A 65 1.74 0.07 34.26
N LEU A 66 1.49 -1.16 33.77
CA LEU A 66 1.15 -2.28 34.63
C LEU A 66 2.30 -2.61 35.58
N TYR A 67 3.56 -2.57 35.09
CA TYR A 67 4.74 -2.71 35.95
C TYR A 67 4.85 -1.62 37.02
N GLU A 68 4.54 -0.35 36.66
CA GLU A 68 4.52 0.76 37.63
C GLU A 68 3.47 0.54 38.74
N ILE A 69 2.36 -0.16 38.45
CA ILE A 69 1.26 -0.40 39.39
C ILE A 69 1.49 -1.66 40.22
N THR A 70 1.92 -2.76 39.59
CA THR A 70 1.99 -4.09 40.24
C THR A 70 3.38 -4.45 40.74
N GLY A 71 4.44 -3.86 40.19
CA GLY A 71 5.82 -4.30 40.40
C GLY A 71 6.18 -5.61 39.68
N GLU A 72 5.29 -6.19 38.88
CA GLU A 72 5.47 -7.42 38.14
C GLU A 72 5.49 -7.16 36.64
N GLU A 73 6.30 -7.90 35.89
CA GLU A 73 6.32 -7.81 34.42
C GLU A 73 5.10 -8.50 33.84
N LEU A 74 4.06 -7.73 33.49
CA LEU A 74 2.85 -8.23 32.86
C LEU A 74 2.86 -7.90 31.36
N SER A 75 2.67 -8.91 30.55
CA SER A 75 2.40 -8.77 29.11
C SER A 75 0.92 -8.56 28.87
N VAL A 76 0.54 -7.88 27.79
CA VAL A 76 -0.86 -7.66 27.43
C VAL A 76 -1.18 -8.27 26.08
N LYS A 77 -2.39 -8.85 25.99
CA LYS A 77 -2.95 -9.36 24.74
C LYS A 77 -4.40 -8.89 24.61
N PHE A 78 -4.75 -8.45 23.42
CA PHE A 78 -6.11 -7.99 23.14
C PHE A 78 -6.89 -9.08 22.40
N ILE A 79 -8.14 -9.30 22.82
CA ILE A 79 -9.07 -10.26 22.20
C ILE A 79 -10.40 -9.56 21.87
N ILE A 80 -11.20 -10.18 21.01
CA ILE A 80 -12.56 -9.73 20.69
C ILE A 80 -13.54 -10.57 21.47
N PRO A 81 -14.65 -10.02 22.00
CA PRO A 81 -15.69 -10.79 22.64
C PRO A 81 -16.33 -11.73 21.60
N GLN A 82 -15.99 -13.01 21.63
CA GLN A 82 -16.69 -14.03 20.84
C GLN A 82 -18.04 -14.38 21.51
N ASN A 83 -19.08 -14.54 20.69
CA ASN A 83 -20.36 -15.06 21.15
C ASN A 83 -20.17 -16.44 21.83
N GLN A 84 -20.77 -16.63 22.97
CA GLN A 84 -20.63 -17.73 23.95
C GLN A 84 -20.86 -19.19 23.45
N LYS A 85 -20.62 -19.52 22.20
CA LYS A 85 -20.81 -20.89 21.69
C LYS A 85 -19.54 -21.66 21.30
N ASP A 86 -18.38 -21.00 21.25
CA ASP A 86 -17.13 -21.67 20.84
C ASP A 86 -16.05 -21.76 21.96
N ALA A 87 -16.39 -21.37 23.20
CA ALA A 87 -15.43 -21.27 24.30
C ALA A 87 -15.16 -22.62 25.05
N GLU A 88 -15.78 -23.73 24.64
CA GLU A 88 -15.61 -25.01 25.37
C GLU A 88 -14.60 -25.99 24.74
N ASN A 89 -13.98 -25.65 23.60
CA ASN A 89 -13.06 -26.56 22.90
C ASN A 89 -11.59 -26.14 22.85
N GLU A 90 -11.20 -25.08 23.53
CA GLU A 90 -9.77 -24.73 23.69
C GLU A 90 -9.30 -25.03 25.11
N VAL A 91 -9.07 -26.32 25.43
CA VAL A 91 -8.39 -26.66 26.67
C VAL A 91 -7.43 -27.82 26.48
N GLN A 92 -6.31 -27.61 27.09
CA GLN A 92 -5.24 -28.52 27.48
C GLN A 92 -4.06 -28.63 26.52
N LEU A 93 -3.22 -27.62 26.61
CA LEU A 93 -1.79 -27.84 26.41
C LEU A 93 -1.17 -28.37 27.70
N PRO A 94 -0.47 -29.50 27.66
CA PRO A 94 0.24 -30.02 28.83
C PRO A 94 1.43 -29.11 29.18
N PRO A 95 1.89 -29.07 30.47
CA PRO A 95 2.97 -28.17 30.90
C PRO A 95 4.26 -28.49 30.15
N LYS A 96 4.83 -27.51 29.46
CA LYS A 96 6.14 -27.61 28.85
C LYS A 96 7.20 -27.85 29.91
N LYS A 97 7.70 -29.09 29.98
CA LYS A 97 8.98 -29.40 30.63
C LYS A 97 10.08 -28.69 29.87
N VAL A 98 10.81 -27.84 30.57
CA VAL A 98 12.10 -27.28 30.12
C VAL A 98 13.03 -28.44 29.80
N LYS A 99 13.28 -28.71 28.54
CA LYS A 99 14.41 -29.49 28.06
C LYS A 99 15.41 -28.57 27.44
N LYS A 100 16.62 -28.68 27.95
CA LYS A 100 17.84 -28.06 27.43
C LYS A 100 18.15 -28.61 26.02
N ASP A 101 18.67 -27.69 25.21
CA ASP A 101 19.56 -27.90 24.09
C ASP A 101 19.33 -29.15 23.22
N ASP A 102 18.61 -28.94 22.10
CA ASP A 102 18.98 -29.55 20.82
C ASP A 102 18.71 -28.52 19.72
N ASP A 103 19.81 -28.12 19.10
CA ASP A 103 19.93 -27.18 17.99
C ASP A 103 19.33 -27.81 16.70
N HIS A 104 18.01 -27.85 16.61
CA HIS A 104 17.30 -28.05 15.35
C HIS A 104 16.55 -26.77 15.05
N GLY A 105 17.14 -25.96 14.17
CA GLY A 105 16.62 -24.69 13.74
C GLY A 105 15.12 -24.72 13.44
N GLU A 106 14.31 -24.19 14.32
CA GLU A 106 12.95 -23.77 13.97
C GLU A 106 13.11 -22.72 12.84
N PHE A 107 12.71 -23.12 11.63
CA PHE A 107 12.55 -22.19 10.53
C PHE A 107 11.50 -21.15 10.97
N PRO A 108 11.84 -19.87 11.16
CA PRO A 108 10.82 -18.87 11.37
C PRO A 108 10.02 -18.79 10.07
N GLN A 109 8.90 -19.48 10.01
CA GLN A 109 7.89 -19.26 8.98
C GLN A 109 7.57 -17.77 9.02
N GLY A 110 7.87 -17.04 7.95
CA GLY A 110 7.42 -15.68 7.82
C GLY A 110 5.91 -15.69 8.02
N ILE A 111 5.41 -14.96 9.04
CA ILE A 111 4.00 -15.03 9.43
C ILE A 111 3.18 -14.53 8.25
N LEU A 112 2.46 -15.45 7.58
CA LEU A 112 1.51 -15.09 6.54
C LEU A 112 0.32 -14.39 7.18
N ASN A 113 -0.13 -13.30 6.59
CA ASN A 113 -1.32 -12.59 7.06
C ASN A 113 -2.57 -13.43 6.78
N GLN A 114 -3.26 -13.87 7.83
CA GLN A 114 -4.44 -14.72 7.75
C GLN A 114 -5.60 -14.13 6.94
N LYS A 115 -5.66 -12.78 6.81
CA LYS A 115 -6.68 -12.07 6.03
C LYS A 115 -6.45 -12.17 4.51
N TYR A 116 -5.25 -12.55 4.07
CA TYR A 116 -4.87 -12.54 2.66
C TYR A 116 -4.96 -13.94 2.04
N THR A 117 -6.16 -14.33 1.68
CA THR A 117 -6.47 -15.61 1.01
C THR A 117 -7.07 -15.37 -0.38
N PHE A 118 -7.13 -16.39 -1.23
CA PHE A 118 -7.82 -16.28 -2.51
C PHE A 118 -9.30 -15.94 -2.35
N ASP A 119 -9.95 -16.45 -1.31
CA ASP A 119 -11.36 -16.17 -1.02
C ASP A 119 -11.61 -14.71 -0.64
N THR A 120 -10.65 -14.07 0.01
CA THR A 120 -10.76 -12.65 0.38
C THR A 120 -10.31 -11.70 -0.73
N PHE A 121 -9.63 -12.19 -1.75
CA PHE A 121 -9.24 -11.38 -2.91
C PHE A 121 -10.44 -11.10 -3.82
N VAL A 122 -10.58 -9.86 -4.32
CA VAL A 122 -11.63 -9.46 -5.26
C VAL A 122 -11.07 -9.45 -6.67
N ILE A 123 -11.66 -10.28 -7.54
CA ILE A 123 -11.24 -10.41 -8.94
C ILE A 123 -11.95 -9.36 -9.78
N GLY A 124 -11.18 -8.60 -10.57
CA GLY A 124 -11.66 -7.63 -11.54
C GLY A 124 -10.91 -7.74 -12.86
N SER A 125 -11.20 -6.83 -13.79
CA SER A 125 -10.55 -6.80 -15.12
C SER A 125 -9.04 -6.63 -15.03
N GLY A 126 -8.56 -5.80 -14.08
CA GLY A 126 -7.16 -5.43 -13.92
C GLY A 126 -6.28 -6.43 -13.17
N ASN A 127 -6.85 -7.51 -12.60
CA ASN A 127 -6.08 -8.49 -11.79
C ASN A 127 -6.44 -9.95 -12.08
N ARG A 128 -7.36 -10.22 -13.00
CA ARG A 128 -7.86 -11.57 -13.30
C ARG A 128 -6.74 -12.51 -13.75
N PHE A 129 -5.83 -12.03 -14.59
CA PHE A 129 -4.72 -12.83 -15.08
C PHE A 129 -3.70 -13.15 -13.96
N ALA A 130 -3.35 -12.14 -13.14
CA ALA A 130 -2.49 -12.33 -11.99
C ALA A 130 -3.07 -13.30 -10.96
N HIS A 131 -4.38 -13.22 -10.70
CA HIS A 131 -5.10 -14.14 -9.83
C HIS A 131 -5.06 -15.58 -10.38
N ALA A 132 -5.40 -15.77 -11.66
CA ALA A 132 -5.39 -17.09 -12.28
C ALA A 132 -3.99 -17.73 -12.30
N ALA A 133 -2.95 -16.95 -12.60
CA ALA A 133 -1.56 -17.39 -12.56
C ALA A 133 -1.14 -17.78 -11.12
N SER A 134 -1.54 -16.98 -10.13
CA SER A 134 -1.25 -17.25 -8.72
C SER A 134 -1.93 -18.53 -8.22
N LEU A 135 -3.16 -18.76 -8.62
CA LEU A 135 -3.89 -19.98 -8.28
C LEU A 135 -3.25 -21.22 -8.94
N ALA A 136 -2.91 -21.15 -10.22
CA ALA A 136 -2.22 -22.24 -10.93
C ALA A 136 -0.88 -22.59 -10.28
N VAL A 137 -0.12 -21.59 -9.81
CA VAL A 137 1.14 -21.82 -9.08
C VAL A 137 0.89 -22.44 -7.71
N ALA A 138 -0.17 -22.02 -7.02
CA ALA A 138 -0.54 -22.60 -5.72
C ALA A 138 -0.98 -24.06 -5.82
N GLU A 139 -1.73 -24.42 -6.88
CA GLU A 139 -2.17 -25.80 -7.16
C GLU A 139 -1.05 -26.72 -7.62
N ALA A 140 -0.09 -26.22 -8.38
CA ALA A 140 1.01 -26.99 -8.94
C ALA A 140 2.35 -26.26 -8.83
N PRO A 141 2.93 -26.14 -7.61
CA PRO A 141 4.18 -25.42 -7.40
C PRO A 141 5.32 -26.00 -8.25
N ALA A 142 6.14 -25.13 -8.80
CA ALA A 142 7.26 -25.40 -9.69
C ALA A 142 6.93 -26.10 -11.03
N LYS A 143 5.67 -26.44 -11.26
CA LYS A 143 5.22 -27.11 -12.49
C LYS A 143 4.50 -26.17 -13.45
N ALA A 144 3.70 -25.22 -12.93
CA ALA A 144 2.94 -24.30 -13.76
C ALA A 144 3.85 -23.19 -14.33
N TYR A 145 4.32 -22.32 -13.44
CA TYR A 145 5.14 -21.15 -13.80
C TYR A 145 6.21 -20.92 -12.73
N ASN A 146 7.49 -20.93 -13.11
CA ASN A 146 8.60 -20.72 -12.18
C ASN A 146 9.75 -19.94 -12.83
N PRO A 147 10.07 -18.70 -12.38
CA PRO A 147 9.37 -17.95 -11.35
C PRO A 147 8.00 -17.41 -11.79
N LEU A 148 7.15 -17.05 -10.81
CA LEU A 148 6.01 -16.18 -11.04
C LEU A 148 6.41 -14.76 -10.62
N PHE A 149 6.37 -13.82 -11.55
CA PHE A 149 6.69 -12.41 -11.31
C PHE A 149 5.43 -11.57 -11.41
N ILE A 150 5.01 -10.95 -10.28
CA ILE A 150 3.80 -10.13 -10.19
C ILE A 150 4.22 -8.68 -10.03
N TYR A 151 3.84 -7.80 -10.97
CA TYR A 151 4.14 -6.39 -10.83
C TYR A 151 2.91 -5.50 -10.93
N GLY A 152 3.05 -4.25 -10.49
CA GLY A 152 1.98 -3.25 -10.55
C GLY A 152 2.16 -2.20 -9.47
N GLY A 153 1.41 -1.13 -9.55
CA GLY A 153 1.46 -0.01 -8.62
C GLY A 153 1.37 -0.40 -7.13
N VAL A 154 1.65 0.56 -6.26
CA VAL A 154 1.58 0.37 -4.81
C VAL A 154 0.13 0.13 -4.39
N GLY A 155 -0.10 -0.83 -3.46
CA GLY A 155 -1.42 -1.06 -2.87
C GLY A 155 -2.44 -1.74 -3.78
N LEU A 156 -2.03 -2.39 -4.89
CA LEU A 156 -2.94 -3.07 -5.82
C LEU A 156 -3.23 -4.55 -5.47
N GLY A 157 -2.62 -5.10 -4.42
CA GLY A 157 -2.90 -6.47 -3.95
C GLY A 157 -1.84 -7.51 -4.32
N LYS A 158 -0.63 -7.13 -4.76
CA LYS A 158 0.49 -8.06 -5.02
C LYS A 158 0.80 -8.93 -3.81
N THR A 159 1.05 -8.30 -2.67
CA THR A 159 1.31 -8.97 -1.39
C THR A 159 0.16 -9.88 -0.98
N HIS A 160 -1.10 -9.48 -1.22
CA HIS A 160 -2.27 -10.31 -0.95
C HIS A 160 -2.21 -11.63 -1.74
N LEU A 161 -1.95 -11.58 -3.05
CA LEU A 161 -1.83 -12.79 -3.87
C LEU A 161 -0.67 -13.68 -3.43
N MET A 162 0.46 -13.09 -3.04
CA MET A 162 1.60 -13.86 -2.53
C MET A 162 1.24 -14.62 -1.25
N HIS A 163 0.59 -13.95 -0.28
CA HIS A 163 0.12 -14.61 0.93
C HIS A 163 -0.95 -15.67 0.63
N ALA A 164 -1.86 -15.40 -0.31
CA ALA A 164 -2.88 -16.35 -0.74
C ALA A 164 -2.26 -17.64 -1.31
N ILE A 165 -1.21 -17.54 -2.11
CA ILE A 165 -0.43 -18.70 -2.59
C ILE A 165 0.13 -19.48 -1.38
N GLY A 166 0.77 -18.77 -0.45
CA GLY A 166 1.35 -19.40 0.74
C GLY A 166 0.32 -20.15 1.59
N HIS A 167 -0.83 -19.53 1.87
CA HIS A 167 -1.93 -20.16 2.60
C HIS A 167 -2.47 -21.38 1.87
N TYR A 168 -2.77 -21.25 0.59
CA TYR A 168 -3.30 -22.35 -0.20
C TYR A 168 -2.38 -23.58 -0.16
N VAL A 169 -1.08 -23.36 -0.30
CA VAL A 169 -0.11 -24.47 -0.26
C VAL A 169 -0.03 -25.11 1.11
N LEU A 170 0.01 -24.31 2.19
CA LEU A 170 0.07 -24.83 3.56
C LEU A 170 -1.22 -25.59 3.96
N ASP A 171 -2.38 -25.15 3.47
CA ASP A 171 -3.66 -25.82 3.69
C ASP A 171 -3.70 -27.20 3.02
N HIS A 172 -3.08 -27.35 1.84
CA HIS A 172 -3.05 -28.62 1.09
C HIS A 172 -1.82 -29.48 1.43
N ASN A 173 -0.72 -28.87 1.85
CA ASN A 173 0.50 -29.55 2.29
C ASN A 173 1.10 -28.85 3.51
N PRO A 174 0.66 -29.20 4.73
CA PRO A 174 1.15 -28.59 5.97
C PRO A 174 2.65 -28.79 6.24
N ALA A 175 3.28 -29.78 5.58
CA ALA A 175 4.71 -30.03 5.70
C ALA A 175 5.57 -29.18 4.77
N ALA A 176 4.96 -28.41 3.84
CA ALA A 176 5.68 -27.56 2.93
C ALA A 176 6.39 -26.42 3.67
N LYS A 177 7.64 -26.16 3.30
CA LYS A 177 8.43 -25.04 3.83
C LYS A 177 8.17 -23.81 2.98
N VAL A 178 7.21 -22.99 3.40
CA VAL A 178 6.86 -21.72 2.75
C VAL A 178 7.52 -20.57 3.49
N VAL A 179 8.33 -19.76 2.81
CA VAL A 179 8.97 -18.59 3.38
C VAL A 179 8.54 -17.34 2.63
N TYR A 180 7.98 -16.39 3.36
CA TYR A 180 7.65 -15.05 2.89
C TYR A 180 8.54 -14.01 3.56
N LEU A 181 9.11 -13.11 2.75
CA LEU A 181 9.87 -11.96 3.26
C LEU A 181 9.92 -10.83 2.23
N SER A 182 10.17 -9.61 2.69
CA SER A 182 10.52 -8.51 1.79
C SER A 182 11.99 -8.59 1.37
N SER A 183 12.31 -8.06 0.20
CA SER A 183 13.71 -7.99 -0.26
C SER A 183 14.59 -7.11 0.65
N GLU A 184 13.99 -6.16 1.36
CA GLU A 184 14.68 -5.39 2.39
C GLU A 184 15.08 -6.27 3.58
N LYS A 185 14.18 -7.12 4.07
CA LYS A 185 14.48 -8.08 5.14
C LYS A 185 15.55 -9.08 4.70
N PHE A 186 15.47 -9.59 3.46
CA PHE A 186 16.51 -10.45 2.88
C PHE A 186 17.89 -9.76 2.92
N THR A 187 17.94 -8.50 2.48
CA THR A 187 19.18 -7.69 2.50
C THR A 187 19.72 -7.54 3.92
N ASN A 188 18.87 -7.16 4.87
CA ASN A 188 19.30 -6.91 6.26
C ASN A 188 19.79 -8.21 6.93
N GLU A 189 19.09 -9.32 6.72
CA GLU A 189 19.53 -10.63 7.25
C GLU A 189 20.83 -11.09 6.59
N PHE A 190 21.02 -10.86 5.29
CA PHE A 190 22.27 -11.17 4.60
C PHE A 190 23.45 -10.38 5.17
N ILE A 191 23.31 -9.04 5.29
CA ILE A 191 24.35 -8.18 5.86
C ILE A 191 24.71 -8.63 7.29
N ASN A 192 23.71 -8.89 8.12
CA ASN A 192 23.92 -9.36 9.48
C ASN A 192 24.63 -10.73 9.52
N SER A 193 24.27 -11.63 8.60
CA SER A 193 24.89 -12.97 8.53
C SER A 193 26.39 -12.92 8.19
N ILE A 194 26.79 -11.96 7.33
CA ILE A 194 28.20 -11.73 7.02
C ILE A 194 28.91 -11.17 8.27
N ARG A 195 28.35 -10.16 8.92
CA ARG A 195 28.93 -9.54 10.10
C ARG A 195 29.13 -10.53 11.25
N ASP A 196 28.17 -11.45 11.41
CA ASP A 196 28.18 -12.43 12.50
C ASP A 196 28.86 -13.76 12.12
N ASN A 197 29.49 -13.85 10.94
CA ASN A 197 30.08 -15.07 10.36
C ASN A 197 29.09 -16.26 10.27
N LYS A 198 27.81 -15.99 10.00
CA LYS A 198 26.73 -17.00 9.89
C LYS A 198 26.16 -17.10 8.47
N ALA A 199 26.96 -16.82 7.45
CA ALA A 199 26.52 -16.84 6.04
C ALA A 199 26.00 -18.23 5.61
N GLU A 200 26.53 -19.31 6.16
CA GLU A 200 26.05 -20.66 5.88
C GLU A 200 24.64 -20.90 6.41
N ASN A 201 24.34 -20.43 7.63
CA ASN A 201 23.00 -20.52 8.22
C ASN A 201 21.98 -19.73 7.38
N PHE A 202 22.38 -18.54 6.89
CA PHE A 202 21.53 -17.75 5.98
C PHE A 202 21.23 -18.51 4.69
N ARG A 203 22.22 -19.10 4.04
CA ARG A 203 22.05 -19.90 2.84
C ARG A 203 21.17 -21.11 3.08
N ASN A 204 21.40 -21.85 4.16
CA ASN A 204 20.58 -23.00 4.55
C ASN A 204 19.13 -22.60 4.80
N LYS A 205 18.89 -21.45 5.40
CA LYS A 205 17.54 -20.91 5.66
C LYS A 205 16.75 -20.66 4.38
N TYR A 206 17.36 -20.05 3.37
CA TYR A 206 16.65 -19.61 2.17
C TYR A 206 16.77 -20.54 0.96
N ARG A 207 17.77 -21.44 0.93
CA ARG A 207 17.95 -22.39 -0.18
C ARG A 207 17.27 -23.75 0.08
N ASN A 208 16.80 -24.04 1.30
CA ASN A 208 16.13 -25.30 1.67
C ASN A 208 14.63 -25.11 1.90
N VAL A 209 13.98 -24.26 1.12
CA VAL A 209 12.52 -24.01 1.19
C VAL A 209 11.83 -24.63 -0.02
N ASP A 210 10.55 -24.94 0.10
CA ASP A 210 9.78 -25.46 -1.03
C ASP A 210 9.18 -24.33 -1.84
N ILE A 211 8.85 -23.20 -1.18
CA ILE A 211 8.31 -21.99 -1.80
C ILE A 211 8.98 -20.77 -1.19
N LEU A 212 9.58 -19.93 -2.04
CA LEU A 212 10.11 -18.62 -1.67
C LEU A 212 9.20 -17.52 -2.23
N LEU A 213 8.63 -16.74 -1.33
CA LEU A 213 7.81 -15.56 -1.62
C LEU A 213 8.64 -14.32 -1.27
N ILE A 214 9.13 -13.58 -2.26
CA ILE A 214 9.93 -12.38 -2.02
C ILE A 214 9.21 -11.14 -2.53
N ASP A 215 8.88 -10.25 -1.60
CA ASP A 215 8.09 -9.05 -1.87
C ASP A 215 8.99 -7.84 -2.14
N ASP A 216 8.52 -6.96 -3.02
CA ASP A 216 9.16 -5.68 -3.35
C ASP A 216 10.63 -5.81 -3.79
N ILE A 217 10.89 -6.65 -4.79
CA ILE A 217 12.25 -6.97 -5.30
C ILE A 217 13.02 -5.73 -5.78
N GLN A 218 12.34 -4.63 -6.13
CA GLN A 218 12.97 -3.37 -6.56
C GLN A 218 13.91 -2.78 -5.49
N PHE A 219 13.75 -3.12 -4.22
CA PHE A 219 14.66 -2.65 -3.15
C PHE A 219 16.04 -3.33 -3.17
N LEU A 220 16.27 -4.31 -4.04
CA LEU A 220 17.63 -4.81 -4.34
C LEU A 220 18.41 -3.88 -5.28
N ALA A 221 17.76 -2.91 -5.92
CA ALA A 221 18.40 -1.94 -6.80
C ALA A 221 19.61 -1.26 -6.12
N GLY A 222 20.76 -1.24 -6.79
CA GLY A 222 22.00 -0.64 -6.27
C GLY A 222 22.73 -1.44 -5.18
N LYS A 223 22.30 -2.66 -4.84
CA LYS A 223 22.90 -3.49 -3.80
C LYS A 223 23.60 -4.73 -4.40
N GLU A 224 24.69 -4.52 -5.09
CA GLU A 224 25.39 -5.55 -5.89
C GLU A 224 25.63 -6.86 -5.12
N SER A 225 26.24 -6.82 -3.92
CA SER A 225 26.51 -8.04 -3.15
C SER A 225 25.21 -8.79 -2.74
N THR A 226 24.11 -8.08 -2.50
CA THR A 226 22.84 -8.71 -2.18
C THR A 226 22.19 -9.30 -3.44
N GLN A 227 22.32 -8.63 -4.58
CA GLN A 227 21.86 -9.16 -5.87
C GLN A 227 22.61 -10.45 -6.21
N GLU A 228 23.91 -10.50 -5.95
CA GLU A 228 24.73 -11.70 -6.16
C GLU A 228 24.26 -12.87 -5.28
N GLU A 229 24.08 -12.66 -3.97
CA GLU A 229 23.60 -13.72 -3.06
C GLU A 229 22.17 -14.15 -3.41
N PHE A 230 21.31 -13.21 -3.84
CA PHE A 230 19.96 -13.54 -4.30
C PHE A 230 19.99 -14.35 -5.60
N PHE A 231 20.88 -14.03 -6.54
CA PHE A 231 21.08 -14.82 -7.77
C PHE A 231 21.46 -16.27 -7.46
N HIS A 232 22.38 -16.48 -6.52
CA HIS A 232 22.75 -17.84 -6.10
C HIS A 232 21.61 -18.56 -5.39
N THR A 233 20.83 -17.86 -4.56
CA THR A 233 19.65 -18.44 -3.90
C THR A 233 18.58 -18.81 -4.92
N PHE A 234 18.33 -17.95 -5.90
CA PHE A 234 17.40 -18.21 -7.00
C PHE A 234 17.79 -19.48 -7.77
N ASN A 235 19.06 -19.57 -8.20
CA ASN A 235 19.53 -20.72 -8.96
C ASN A 235 19.41 -22.02 -8.16
N ALA A 236 19.84 -22.04 -6.90
CA ALA A 236 19.72 -23.21 -6.05
C ALA A 236 18.26 -23.71 -5.91
N LEU A 237 17.31 -22.80 -5.70
CA LEU A 237 15.90 -23.17 -5.63
C LEU A 237 15.34 -23.63 -6.97
N HIS A 238 15.68 -22.94 -8.05
CA HIS A 238 15.19 -23.28 -9.39
C HIS A 238 15.71 -24.64 -9.88
N GLU A 239 16.98 -24.95 -9.64
CA GLU A 239 17.60 -26.24 -9.98
C GLU A 239 16.99 -27.40 -9.19
N GLU A 240 16.59 -27.16 -7.93
CA GLU A 240 15.88 -28.14 -7.10
C GLU A 240 14.37 -28.19 -7.38
N SER A 241 13.89 -27.51 -8.42
CA SER A 241 12.46 -27.43 -8.75
C SER A 241 11.61 -26.92 -7.59
N LYS A 242 12.10 -25.91 -6.86
CA LYS A 242 11.36 -25.18 -5.82
C LYS A 242 10.69 -23.94 -6.42
N GLN A 243 9.52 -23.57 -5.91
CA GLN A 243 8.75 -22.46 -6.45
C GLN A 243 9.29 -21.13 -5.96
N ILE A 244 9.43 -20.18 -6.88
CA ILE A 244 9.84 -18.81 -6.59
C ILE A 244 8.72 -17.87 -7.05
N ILE A 245 8.25 -16.98 -6.16
CA ILE A 245 7.28 -15.94 -6.45
C ILE A 245 7.90 -14.60 -6.08
N ILE A 246 7.84 -13.64 -7.00
CA ILE A 246 8.48 -12.33 -6.87
C ILE A 246 7.44 -11.25 -7.08
N SER A 247 7.42 -10.23 -6.23
CA SER A 247 6.64 -9.02 -6.50
C SER A 247 7.52 -7.81 -6.77
N SER A 248 6.99 -6.84 -7.52
CA SER A 248 7.64 -5.56 -7.81
C SER A 248 6.62 -4.44 -8.04
N ASP A 249 7.06 -3.19 -7.90
CA ASP A 249 6.26 -2.02 -8.31
C ASP A 249 6.29 -1.79 -9.84
N ARG A 250 7.24 -2.44 -10.56
CA ARG A 250 7.48 -2.29 -12.00
C ARG A 250 8.00 -3.58 -12.62
N PRO A 251 7.94 -3.72 -13.97
CA PRO A 251 8.47 -4.90 -14.65
C PRO A 251 10.00 -5.02 -14.52
N PRO A 252 10.59 -6.22 -14.68
CA PRO A 252 12.04 -6.44 -14.49
C PRO A 252 12.94 -5.49 -15.27
N ARG A 253 12.53 -5.12 -16.50
CA ARG A 253 13.29 -4.22 -17.38
C ARG A 253 13.40 -2.79 -16.87
N GLU A 254 12.45 -2.36 -16.05
CA GLU A 254 12.35 -1.00 -15.51
C GLU A 254 12.96 -0.85 -14.12
N ILE A 255 13.43 -1.96 -13.51
CA ILE A 255 14.12 -1.90 -12.22
C ILE A 255 15.52 -1.33 -12.46
N PRO A 256 15.84 -0.14 -11.95
CA PRO A 256 17.14 0.50 -12.18
C PRO A 256 18.25 -0.31 -11.51
N THR A 257 19.43 -0.35 -12.11
CA THR A 257 20.63 -1.02 -11.56
C THR A 257 20.45 -2.50 -11.21
N LEU A 258 19.42 -3.15 -11.77
CA LEU A 258 19.27 -4.61 -11.67
C LEU A 258 20.23 -5.28 -12.64
N GLU A 259 21.01 -6.24 -12.13
CA GLU A 259 21.96 -7.01 -12.95
C GLU A 259 21.24 -7.80 -14.05
N ASP A 260 21.83 -7.82 -15.26
CA ASP A 260 21.25 -8.49 -16.43
C ASP A 260 20.98 -9.98 -16.20
N ARG A 261 21.84 -10.64 -15.41
CA ARG A 261 21.66 -12.05 -15.06
C ARG A 261 20.41 -12.28 -14.20
N LEU A 262 20.09 -11.39 -13.24
CA LEU A 262 18.86 -11.47 -12.45
C LEU A 262 17.64 -11.12 -13.29
N ARG A 263 17.74 -10.08 -14.11
CA ARG A 263 16.67 -9.69 -15.04
C ARG A 263 16.27 -10.86 -15.93
N SER A 264 17.25 -11.53 -16.53
CA SER A 264 17.02 -12.71 -17.36
C SER A 264 16.34 -13.85 -16.61
N ARG A 265 16.69 -14.06 -15.33
CA ARG A 265 16.03 -15.06 -14.47
C ARG A 265 14.58 -14.71 -14.16
N PHE A 266 14.28 -13.45 -13.90
CA PHE A 266 12.91 -12.98 -13.64
C PHE A 266 12.03 -13.09 -14.89
N GLU A 267 12.61 -12.89 -16.08
CA GLU A 267 11.91 -13.01 -17.36
C GLU A 267 11.75 -14.47 -17.84
N TRP A 268 12.41 -15.43 -17.20
CA TRP A 268 12.35 -16.83 -17.62
C TRP A 268 10.98 -17.48 -17.38
N GLY A 269 10.27 -17.07 -16.31
CA GLY A 269 8.97 -17.60 -15.96
C GLY A 269 7.81 -16.79 -16.52
N LEU A 270 6.73 -16.72 -15.75
CA LEU A 270 5.55 -15.92 -16.09
C LEU A 270 5.62 -14.55 -15.42
N ILE A 271 5.49 -13.49 -16.22
CA ILE A 271 5.35 -12.13 -15.75
C ILE A 271 3.88 -11.73 -15.90
N THR A 272 3.28 -11.21 -14.84
CA THR A 272 1.90 -10.72 -14.83
C THR A 272 1.79 -9.38 -14.13
N ASP A 273 0.92 -8.53 -14.63
CA ASP A 273 0.65 -7.21 -14.08
C ASP A 273 -0.65 -7.15 -13.29
N ILE A 274 -0.70 -6.20 -12.37
CA ILE A 274 -1.93 -5.78 -11.71
C ILE A 274 -2.11 -4.28 -11.96
N THR A 275 -3.23 -3.94 -12.61
CA THR A 275 -3.60 -2.55 -12.88
C THR A 275 -4.65 -2.04 -11.89
N PRO A 276 -4.82 -0.70 -11.76
CA PRO A 276 -5.85 -0.13 -10.90
C PRO A 276 -7.23 -0.71 -11.18
N PRO A 277 -8.02 -1.00 -10.12
CA PRO A 277 -9.34 -1.59 -10.27
C PRO A 277 -10.35 -0.59 -10.88
N ASP A 278 -11.25 -1.09 -11.72
CA ASP A 278 -12.41 -0.33 -12.19
C ASP A 278 -13.40 -0.01 -11.05
N LEU A 279 -14.38 0.86 -11.32
CA LEU A 279 -15.33 1.31 -10.30
C LEU A 279 -16.09 0.15 -9.65
N GLU A 280 -16.52 -0.80 -10.44
CA GLU A 280 -17.28 -1.96 -9.97
C GLU A 280 -16.43 -2.83 -9.03
N THR A 281 -15.19 -3.06 -9.40
CA THR A 281 -14.21 -3.79 -8.58
C THR A 281 -13.92 -3.04 -7.27
N ARG A 282 -13.77 -1.70 -7.30
CA ARG A 282 -13.59 -0.89 -6.09
C ARG A 282 -14.76 -1.02 -5.12
N ILE A 283 -15.99 -0.93 -5.62
CA ILE A 283 -17.20 -1.12 -4.81
C ILE A 283 -17.25 -2.54 -4.22
N ALA A 284 -16.90 -3.55 -5.01
CA ALA A 284 -16.85 -4.93 -4.53
C ALA A 284 -15.79 -5.14 -3.43
N ILE A 285 -14.63 -4.49 -3.53
CA ILE A 285 -13.58 -4.50 -2.50
C ILE A 285 -14.10 -3.86 -1.21
N LEU A 286 -14.68 -2.67 -1.28
CA LEU A 286 -15.26 -1.98 -0.12
C LEU A 286 -16.35 -2.82 0.56
N ARG A 287 -17.24 -3.41 -0.23
CA ARG A 287 -18.32 -4.28 0.28
C ARG A 287 -17.76 -5.52 0.97
N LYS A 288 -16.75 -6.16 0.38
CA LYS A 288 -16.10 -7.33 0.96
C LYS A 288 -15.40 -6.99 2.27
N LYS A 289 -14.70 -5.85 2.30
CA LYS A 289 -14.03 -5.33 3.50
C LYS A 289 -15.03 -5.00 4.61
N ALA A 290 -16.09 -4.27 4.31
CA ALA A 290 -17.14 -3.95 5.27
C ALA A 290 -17.78 -5.23 5.86
N LYS A 291 -18.08 -6.21 5.01
CA LYS A 291 -18.65 -7.50 5.45
C LYS A 291 -17.70 -8.27 6.35
N ALA A 292 -16.40 -8.31 6.01
CA ALA A 292 -15.39 -9.01 6.81
C ALA A 292 -15.22 -8.38 8.21
N GLU A 293 -15.47 -7.08 8.33
CA GLU A 293 -15.39 -6.35 9.60
C GLU A 293 -16.75 -6.19 10.29
N GLY A 294 -17.80 -6.84 9.77
CA GLY A 294 -19.15 -6.81 10.37
C GLY A 294 -19.81 -5.43 10.30
N LEU A 295 -19.40 -4.58 9.34
CA LEU A 295 -19.89 -3.21 9.20
C LEU A 295 -21.05 -3.16 8.21
N ASP A 296 -22.15 -2.50 8.61
CA ASP A 296 -23.28 -2.19 7.72
C ASP A 296 -23.09 -0.78 7.13
N ILE A 297 -22.58 -0.73 5.90
CA ILE A 297 -22.26 0.52 5.20
C ILE A 297 -23.23 0.71 4.04
N PRO A 298 -23.96 1.85 3.97
CA PRO A 298 -24.86 2.13 2.86
C PRO A 298 -24.15 2.13 1.50
N ASN A 299 -24.83 1.62 0.46
CA ASN A 299 -24.27 1.55 -0.88
C ASN A 299 -23.87 2.92 -1.45
N GLU A 300 -24.58 3.98 -1.10
CA GLU A 300 -24.27 5.37 -1.51
C GLU A 300 -22.90 5.82 -0.98
N VAL A 301 -22.54 5.42 0.25
CA VAL A 301 -21.23 5.71 0.85
C VAL A 301 -20.12 4.94 0.13
N MET A 302 -20.34 3.66 -0.16
CA MET A 302 -19.37 2.86 -0.91
C MET A 302 -19.15 3.44 -2.30
N LEU A 303 -20.24 3.84 -2.98
CA LEU A 303 -20.17 4.49 -4.28
C LEU A 303 -19.43 5.83 -4.20
N TYR A 304 -19.69 6.63 -3.17
CA TYR A 304 -18.99 7.89 -2.94
C TYR A 304 -17.49 7.67 -2.78
N ILE A 305 -17.07 6.78 -1.87
CA ILE A 305 -15.65 6.47 -1.63
C ILE A 305 -14.99 5.95 -2.92
N ALA A 306 -15.63 5.01 -3.61
CA ALA A 306 -15.10 4.41 -4.84
C ALA A 306 -14.95 5.41 -5.99
N ASN A 307 -15.79 6.44 -6.07
CA ASN A 307 -15.67 7.51 -7.07
C ASN A 307 -14.56 8.51 -6.74
N GLN A 308 -14.27 8.72 -5.45
CA GLN A 308 -13.26 9.69 -5.04
C GLN A 308 -11.84 9.13 -5.04
N ILE A 309 -11.68 7.81 -4.84
CA ILE A 309 -10.38 7.16 -4.72
C ILE A 309 -10.26 6.11 -5.82
N ASP A 310 -9.40 6.37 -6.79
CA ASP A 310 -9.14 5.53 -7.95
C ASP A 310 -7.70 4.98 -8.02
N SER A 311 -6.82 5.45 -7.15
CA SER A 311 -5.38 5.21 -7.17
C SER A 311 -4.99 3.81 -6.71
N ASN A 312 -5.37 3.42 -5.50
CA ASN A 312 -4.96 2.13 -4.92
C ASN A 312 -5.95 1.61 -3.86
N ILE A 313 -5.85 0.30 -3.58
CA ILE A 313 -6.77 -0.38 -2.66
C ILE A 313 -6.49 -0.01 -1.20
N ARG A 314 -5.24 0.28 -0.83
CA ARG A 314 -4.90 0.70 0.54
C ARG A 314 -5.55 2.04 0.91
N GLU A 315 -5.55 2.99 -0.02
CA GLU A 315 -6.24 4.27 0.18
C GLU A 315 -7.76 4.09 0.23
N LEU A 316 -8.30 3.21 -0.62
CA LEU A 316 -9.71 2.87 -0.64
C LEU A 316 -10.17 2.27 0.70
N GLU A 317 -9.45 1.30 1.23
CA GLU A 317 -9.71 0.70 2.54
C GLU A 317 -9.50 1.71 3.68
N GLY A 318 -8.44 2.50 3.60
CA GLY A 318 -8.16 3.56 4.57
C GLY A 318 -9.27 4.61 4.65
N ALA A 319 -9.87 4.98 3.52
CA ALA A 319 -11.00 5.89 3.48
C ALA A 319 -12.25 5.29 4.14
N LEU A 320 -12.55 4.01 3.89
CA LEU A 320 -13.67 3.33 4.55
C LEU A 320 -13.48 3.33 6.08
N ILE A 321 -12.30 2.95 6.54
CA ILE A 321 -11.96 2.94 7.97
C ILE A 321 -12.12 4.33 8.59
N ARG A 322 -11.66 5.38 7.89
CA ARG A 322 -11.78 6.76 8.36
C ARG A 322 -13.24 7.21 8.48
N VAL A 323 -14.09 6.86 7.52
CA VAL A 323 -15.52 7.18 7.57
C VAL A 323 -16.19 6.51 8.78
N VAL A 324 -15.88 5.23 9.01
CA VAL A 324 -16.39 4.48 10.18
C VAL A 324 -15.90 5.09 11.50
N ALA A 325 -14.62 5.39 11.59
CA ALA A 325 -14.04 6.02 12.79
C ALA A 325 -14.64 7.41 13.05
N TYR A 326 -14.84 8.21 12.00
CA TYR A 326 -15.45 9.54 12.11
C TYR A 326 -16.91 9.45 12.58
N SER A 327 -17.72 8.54 12.00
CA SER A 327 -19.10 8.27 12.42
C SER A 327 -19.16 7.92 13.91
N SER A 328 -18.29 7.02 14.37
CA SER A 328 -18.21 6.61 15.77
C SER A 328 -17.81 7.78 16.69
N LEU A 329 -16.90 8.66 16.23
CA LEU A 329 -16.42 9.79 17.03
C LEU A 329 -17.51 10.84 17.27
N ILE A 330 -18.31 11.15 16.23
CA ILE A 330 -19.38 12.18 16.34
C ILE A 330 -20.74 11.57 16.70
N ASN A 331 -20.81 10.24 16.85
CA ASN A 331 -22.01 9.46 17.17
C ASN A 331 -23.18 9.74 16.22
N LYS A 332 -22.90 9.68 14.91
CA LYS A 332 -23.87 9.88 13.82
C LYS A 332 -23.89 8.68 12.88
N ASP A 333 -25.04 8.42 12.29
CA ASP A 333 -25.19 7.37 11.28
C ASP A 333 -24.36 7.65 10.02
N ILE A 334 -23.82 6.59 9.43
CA ILE A 334 -23.00 6.67 8.23
C ILE A 334 -23.89 6.97 7.02
N ASN A 335 -23.65 8.10 6.36
CA ASN A 335 -24.29 8.52 5.12
C ASN A 335 -23.27 9.23 4.20
N ALA A 336 -23.70 9.62 3.00
CA ALA A 336 -22.83 10.25 2.01
C ALA A 336 -22.28 11.61 2.47
N ASP A 337 -23.06 12.41 3.19
CA ASP A 337 -22.62 13.72 3.69
C ASP A 337 -21.55 13.58 4.75
N LEU A 338 -21.76 12.64 5.69
CA LEU A 338 -20.75 12.31 6.70
C LEU A 338 -19.45 11.78 6.06
N ALA A 339 -19.58 10.93 5.04
CA ALA A 339 -18.41 10.42 4.31
C ALA A 339 -17.66 11.57 3.60
N ALA A 340 -18.36 12.54 3.03
CA ALA A 340 -17.75 13.71 2.40
C ALA A 340 -17.01 14.57 3.44
N GLU A 341 -17.58 14.77 4.62
CA GLU A 341 -16.95 15.50 5.72
C GLU A 341 -15.71 14.77 6.24
N ALA A 342 -15.81 13.47 6.50
CA ALA A 342 -14.71 12.65 7.00
C ALA A 342 -13.51 12.60 6.06
N LEU A 343 -13.75 12.64 4.75
CA LEU A 343 -12.73 12.50 3.73
C LEU A 343 -12.23 13.82 3.15
N LYS A 344 -12.77 14.96 3.57
CA LYS A 344 -12.47 16.30 3.04
C LYS A 344 -10.96 16.62 2.98
N ASP A 345 -10.20 16.17 3.99
CA ASP A 345 -8.77 16.45 4.09
C ASP A 345 -7.89 15.45 3.30
N ILE A 346 -8.43 14.27 2.96
CA ILE A 346 -7.70 13.22 2.23
C ILE A 346 -7.96 13.32 0.74
N ILE A 347 -9.21 13.60 0.38
CA ILE A 347 -9.57 13.81 -1.01
C ILE A 347 -9.08 15.20 -1.36
N PRO A 348 -8.08 15.33 -2.27
CA PRO A 348 -7.72 16.65 -2.77
C PRO A 348 -9.00 17.33 -3.21
N SER A 349 -9.24 18.53 -2.74
CA SER A 349 -10.48 19.31 -3.00
C SER A 349 -10.69 19.64 -4.49
N SER A 350 -9.86 19.08 -5.35
CA SER A 350 -10.00 19.02 -6.79
C SER A 350 -9.47 17.65 -7.26
N LYS A 351 -10.31 16.85 -7.95
CA LYS A 351 -9.77 16.07 -9.09
C LYS A 351 -8.79 17.00 -9.79
N PRO A 352 -7.57 16.55 -10.18
CA PRO A 352 -6.72 17.43 -10.99
C PRO A 352 -7.62 17.99 -12.06
N LYS A 353 -7.88 19.31 -12.01
CA LYS A 353 -8.77 19.98 -12.95
C LYS A 353 -8.13 19.68 -14.30
N VAL A 354 -8.79 18.86 -15.13
CA VAL A 354 -8.26 18.57 -16.46
C VAL A 354 -8.08 19.95 -17.10
N ILE A 355 -6.83 20.38 -17.14
CA ILE A 355 -6.50 21.70 -17.63
C ILE A 355 -6.87 21.71 -19.09
N THR A 356 -7.82 22.56 -19.44
CA THR A 356 -8.22 22.73 -20.83
C THR A 356 -7.38 23.85 -21.48
N ILE A 357 -7.27 23.81 -22.80
CA ILE A 357 -6.62 24.90 -23.55
C ILE A 357 -7.29 26.24 -23.24
N LEU A 358 -8.59 26.24 -22.98
CA LEU A 358 -9.35 27.43 -22.59
C LEU A 358 -8.92 27.97 -21.22
N ASP A 359 -8.66 27.11 -20.26
CA ASP A 359 -8.17 27.52 -18.94
C ASP A 359 -6.77 28.14 -19.06
N ILE A 360 -5.88 27.54 -19.87
CA ILE A 360 -4.57 28.08 -20.16
C ILE A 360 -4.66 29.46 -20.82
N GLN A 361 -5.54 29.60 -21.82
CA GLN A 361 -5.74 30.89 -22.51
C GLN A 361 -6.26 31.99 -21.58
N LYS A 362 -7.18 31.64 -20.64
CA LYS A 362 -7.68 32.57 -19.62
C LYS A 362 -6.57 33.02 -18.68
N THR A 363 -5.85 32.06 -18.07
CA THR A 363 -4.79 32.35 -17.08
C THR A 363 -3.66 33.17 -17.70
N VAL A 364 -3.20 32.80 -18.90
CA VAL A 364 -2.18 33.61 -19.66
C VAL A 364 -2.75 34.95 -20.03
N GLY A 365 -4.03 35.03 -20.42
CA GLY A 365 -4.70 36.29 -20.75
C GLY A 365 -4.75 37.24 -19.57
N GLU A 366 -5.05 36.76 -18.38
CA GLU A 366 -5.06 37.56 -17.14
C GLU A 366 -3.67 38.11 -16.81
N LEU A 367 -2.63 37.27 -16.85
CA LEU A 367 -1.25 37.67 -16.52
C LEU A 367 -0.69 38.69 -17.52
N PHE A 368 -0.99 38.55 -18.82
CA PHE A 368 -0.47 39.41 -19.87
C PHE A 368 -1.45 40.46 -20.36
N SER A 369 -2.61 40.62 -19.73
CA SER A 369 -3.67 41.57 -20.11
C SER A 369 -4.13 41.42 -21.57
N VAL A 370 -4.29 40.16 -22.03
CA VAL A 370 -4.74 39.79 -23.38
C VAL A 370 -6.14 39.17 -23.29
N LYS A 371 -7.06 39.65 -24.12
CA LYS A 371 -8.42 39.10 -24.19
C LYS A 371 -8.43 37.73 -24.86
N LEU A 372 -9.37 36.88 -24.47
CA LEU A 372 -9.51 35.52 -24.96
C LEU A 372 -9.64 35.47 -26.51
N GLU A 373 -10.36 36.42 -27.06
CA GLU A 373 -10.57 36.57 -28.54
C GLU A 373 -9.27 36.86 -29.31
N ASP A 374 -8.32 37.53 -28.65
CA ASP A 374 -7.03 37.89 -29.28
C ASP A 374 -6.11 36.66 -29.45
N PHE A 375 -6.28 35.60 -28.67
CA PHE A 375 -5.55 34.36 -28.91
C PHE A 375 -5.91 33.70 -30.25
N LYS A 376 -7.16 33.84 -30.69
CA LYS A 376 -7.65 33.34 -31.98
C LYS A 376 -7.46 34.32 -33.13
N ALA A 377 -7.19 35.60 -32.83
CA ALA A 377 -7.06 36.66 -33.85
C ALA A 377 -5.85 36.45 -34.75
N LYS A 378 -5.94 36.89 -36.03
CA LYS A 378 -4.84 36.83 -37.02
C LYS A 378 -3.76 37.89 -36.79
N LYS A 379 -3.96 38.84 -35.86
CA LYS A 379 -3.01 39.91 -35.53
C LYS A 379 -1.67 39.34 -35.02
N ARG A 380 -0.53 40.00 -35.48
CA ARG A 380 0.83 39.52 -35.17
C ARG A 380 1.66 40.55 -34.38
N THR A 381 1.02 41.47 -33.65
CA THR A 381 1.72 42.41 -32.78
C THR A 381 2.49 41.65 -31.69
N LYS A 382 3.67 42.18 -31.33
CA LYS A 382 4.54 41.52 -30.35
C LYS A 382 3.83 41.29 -28.98
N SER A 383 2.97 42.24 -28.58
CA SER A 383 2.16 42.18 -27.36
C SER A 383 1.13 41.04 -27.34
N LEU A 384 0.70 40.52 -28.50
CA LEU A 384 -0.23 39.40 -28.63
C LEU A 384 0.46 38.11 -29.03
N ALA A 385 1.56 38.20 -29.78
CA ALA A 385 2.27 37.02 -30.28
C ALA A 385 3.00 36.25 -29.17
N PHE A 386 3.61 36.98 -28.23
CA PHE A 386 4.38 36.37 -27.16
C PHE A 386 3.50 35.63 -26.14
N PRO A 387 2.43 36.24 -25.56
CA PRO A 387 1.51 35.51 -24.72
C PRO A 387 0.87 34.30 -25.40
N ARG A 388 0.56 34.41 -26.69
CA ARG A 388 0.03 33.28 -27.47
C ARG A 388 1.04 32.14 -27.60
N GLN A 389 2.33 32.43 -27.77
CA GLN A 389 3.38 31.42 -27.82
C GLN A 389 3.53 30.73 -26.46
N ILE A 390 3.45 31.47 -25.34
CA ILE A 390 3.42 30.92 -24.00
C ILE A 390 2.21 29.98 -23.81
N ALA A 391 1.02 30.41 -24.21
CA ALA A 391 -0.18 29.59 -24.08
C ALA A 391 -0.11 28.30 -24.93
N MET A 392 0.44 28.36 -26.16
CA MET A 392 0.69 27.19 -27.00
C MET A 392 1.71 26.23 -26.35
N TYR A 393 2.78 26.76 -25.76
CA TYR A 393 3.79 26.00 -25.02
C TYR A 393 3.14 25.26 -23.84
N LEU A 394 2.43 25.98 -22.99
CA LEU A 394 1.73 25.37 -21.83
C LEU A 394 0.67 24.35 -22.28
N SER A 395 -0.05 24.61 -23.37
CA SER A 395 -1.02 23.64 -23.89
C SER A 395 -0.35 22.34 -24.33
N ARG A 396 0.87 22.40 -24.85
CA ARG A 396 1.62 21.20 -25.24
C ARG A 396 2.18 20.45 -24.03
N GLU A 397 2.64 21.17 -22.99
CA GLU A 397 3.25 20.59 -21.80
C GLU A 397 2.21 20.03 -20.80
N LEU A 398 1.06 20.70 -20.67
CA LEU A 398 0.09 20.42 -19.61
C LEU A 398 -1.19 19.70 -20.08
N THR A 399 -1.28 19.37 -21.38
CA THR A 399 -2.44 18.68 -21.93
C THR A 399 -2.04 17.59 -22.93
N ASP A 400 -2.89 16.56 -23.05
CA ASP A 400 -2.69 15.46 -24.02
C ASP A 400 -3.22 15.77 -25.43
N TYR A 401 -3.57 17.04 -25.71
CA TYR A 401 -4.07 17.41 -27.02
C TYR A 401 -3.00 17.32 -28.12
N SER A 402 -3.41 16.81 -29.29
CA SER A 402 -2.53 16.75 -30.45
C SER A 402 -2.16 18.16 -30.95
N LEU A 403 -0.98 18.30 -31.57
CA LEU A 403 -0.53 19.59 -32.14
C LEU A 403 -1.53 20.23 -33.10
N PRO A 404 -2.20 19.47 -34.00
CA PRO A 404 -3.26 20.02 -34.84
C PRO A 404 -4.43 20.57 -34.00
N LYS A 405 -4.85 19.84 -32.95
CA LYS A 405 -5.94 20.28 -32.08
C LYS A 405 -5.60 21.55 -31.32
N ILE A 406 -4.39 21.64 -30.81
CA ILE A 406 -3.88 22.90 -30.20
C ILE A 406 -3.95 24.04 -31.23
N GLY A 407 -3.44 23.82 -32.45
CA GLY A 407 -3.46 24.87 -33.51
C GLY A 407 -4.89 25.34 -33.83
N GLU A 408 -5.86 24.42 -33.85
CA GLU A 408 -7.27 24.73 -34.08
C GLU A 408 -7.82 25.70 -33.02
N GLU A 409 -7.55 25.44 -31.74
CA GLU A 409 -8.03 26.24 -30.61
C GLU A 409 -7.38 27.65 -30.55
N PHE A 410 -6.28 27.84 -31.22
CA PHE A 410 -5.61 29.16 -31.39
C PHE A 410 -5.95 29.85 -32.71
N GLY A 411 -7.12 29.59 -33.29
CA GLY A 411 -7.65 30.27 -34.48
C GLY A 411 -7.25 29.61 -35.81
N GLY A 412 -7.17 28.30 -35.85
CA GLY A 412 -6.92 27.48 -37.05
C GLY A 412 -5.47 27.62 -37.52
N ARG A 413 -4.52 27.65 -36.58
CA ARG A 413 -3.08 27.73 -36.91
C ARG A 413 -2.56 26.32 -37.21
N ASP A 414 -1.60 26.30 -38.13
CA ASP A 414 -0.91 25.07 -38.49
C ASP A 414 -0.12 24.51 -37.28
N HIS A 415 -0.04 23.17 -37.18
CA HIS A 415 0.71 22.46 -36.14
C HIS A 415 2.19 22.91 -36.09
N THR A 416 2.80 23.29 -37.19
CA THR A 416 4.16 23.83 -37.24
C THR A 416 4.30 25.13 -36.45
N THR A 417 3.25 25.95 -36.39
CA THR A 417 3.23 27.15 -35.54
C THR A 417 3.31 26.82 -34.06
N VAL A 418 2.65 25.73 -33.66
CA VAL A 418 2.69 25.24 -32.25
C VAL A 418 4.10 24.72 -31.94
N ILE A 419 4.72 23.96 -32.85
CA ILE A 419 6.08 23.45 -32.69
C ILE A 419 7.07 24.63 -32.53
N HIS A 420 7.02 25.59 -33.43
CA HIS A 420 7.90 26.75 -33.33
C HIS A 420 7.69 27.60 -32.07
N ALA A 421 6.44 27.71 -31.59
CA ALA A 421 6.15 28.38 -30.33
C ALA A 421 6.79 27.60 -29.15
N HIS A 422 6.65 26.31 -29.14
CA HIS A 422 7.21 25.42 -28.11
C HIS A 422 8.74 25.53 -28.08
N GLU A 423 9.43 25.34 -29.21
CA GLU A 423 10.89 25.44 -29.33
C GLU A 423 11.43 26.81 -28.88
N LYS A 424 10.73 27.87 -29.27
CA LYS A 424 11.13 29.21 -28.91
C LYS A 424 11.03 29.50 -27.43
N ILE A 425 9.90 29.13 -26.80
CA ILE A 425 9.70 29.32 -25.37
C ILE A 425 10.63 28.44 -24.56
N SER A 426 10.85 27.18 -24.96
CA SER A 426 11.82 26.28 -24.33
C SER A 426 13.24 26.85 -24.30
N LYS A 427 13.70 27.49 -25.43
CA LYS A 427 15.00 28.12 -25.47
C LYS A 427 15.07 29.36 -24.58
N LEU A 428 14.04 30.21 -24.60
CA LEU A 428 13.98 31.41 -23.76
C LEU A 428 13.96 31.08 -22.26
N LEU A 429 13.31 30.01 -21.86
CA LEU A 429 13.29 29.56 -20.47
C LEU A 429 14.67 29.21 -19.92
N GLN A 430 15.63 28.86 -20.75
CA GLN A 430 17.00 28.59 -20.33
C GLN A 430 17.81 29.84 -19.97
N THR A 431 17.43 31.00 -20.51
CA THR A 431 18.24 32.24 -20.45
C THR A 431 17.52 33.45 -19.85
N ASP A 432 16.19 33.45 -19.81
CA ASP A 432 15.37 34.58 -19.37
C ASP A 432 14.78 34.33 -17.98
N ALA A 433 15.38 34.93 -16.95
CA ALA A 433 14.94 34.79 -15.55
C ALA A 433 13.55 35.43 -15.29
N GLN A 434 13.13 36.43 -16.10
CA GLN A 434 11.81 37.03 -15.98
C GLN A 434 10.73 36.06 -16.47
N LEU A 435 10.99 35.44 -17.62
CA LEU A 435 10.09 34.42 -18.16
C LEU A 435 9.98 33.20 -17.23
N GLN A 436 11.07 32.77 -16.60
CA GLN A 436 11.05 31.69 -15.62
C GLN A 436 10.10 32.00 -14.44
N ARG A 437 10.14 33.23 -13.91
CA ARG A 437 9.23 33.66 -12.83
C ARG A 437 7.77 33.66 -13.28
N GLN A 438 7.50 34.22 -14.48
CA GLN A 438 6.15 34.23 -15.04
C GLN A 438 5.61 32.85 -15.30
N MET A 439 6.45 31.93 -15.76
CA MET A 439 6.04 30.51 -15.94
C MET A 439 5.73 29.82 -14.61
N LYS A 440 6.54 30.09 -13.58
CA LYS A 440 6.24 29.57 -12.23
C LYS A 440 4.91 30.09 -11.70
N GLU A 441 4.64 31.37 -11.86
CA GLU A 441 3.36 31.98 -11.49
C GLU A 441 2.19 31.37 -12.26
N LEU A 442 2.34 31.14 -13.58
CA LEU A 442 1.33 30.48 -14.41
C LEU A 442 1.07 29.03 -13.98
N HIS A 443 2.11 28.27 -13.61
CA HIS A 443 1.93 26.92 -13.05
C HIS A 443 1.20 26.94 -11.72
N GLU A 444 1.51 27.87 -10.82
CA GLU A 444 0.81 28.04 -9.54
C GLU A 444 -0.67 28.41 -9.73
N LEU A 445 -0.98 29.32 -10.67
CA LEU A 445 -2.35 29.72 -11.00
C LEU A 445 -3.15 28.60 -11.67
N LEU A 446 -2.51 27.78 -12.49
CA LEU A 446 -3.11 26.60 -13.10
C LEU A 446 -3.22 25.43 -12.11
N LYS A 447 -2.59 25.53 -10.92
CA LYS A 447 -2.54 24.47 -9.89
C LYS A 447 -1.93 23.16 -10.40
N VAL A 448 -0.78 23.28 -11.07
CA VAL A 448 0.02 22.14 -11.56
C VAL A 448 1.33 22.04 -10.78
#